data_557cc9138fb76147f29f9830b2b61cff
#
_entry.id   557cc9138fb76147f29f9830b2b61cff
#
_cell.length_a   1.000
_cell.length_b   1.000
_cell.length_c   1.000
_cell.angle_alpha   90.00
_cell.angle_beta   90.00
_cell.angle_gamma   90.00
#
_symmetry.space_group_name_H-M   'P 1'
#
loop_
_entity.id
_entity.type
_entity.pdbx_description
1 polymer ?
#
loop_
_entity_poly.entity_id
_entity_poly.type
_entity_poly.pdbx_seq_one_letter_code
_entity_poly.pdbx_strand_id
1 'polypeptide(L)'
;MRLQYHAHSCFSLYTSNDTHILIDPYLNDNPLADVKSQDLSPDVVLVTHGHDDHLGDAVYFGQKGALIISTAEIIHYLSLKGLTNLHPMQVGGGYQFPFGYVKMTSASHGSAVYEGEQIFGTGSPAGFLLEIDGFTLYHAGDTGLIMDMELLGRYYNIDLALLPIGGNFTMDPADALRAIDLIKPKAVIPMHYDTFPLIKQEPAFFAAECAKKGIACHVLRSGDALEI
;
A
#
# COMPACT_ATOMS: atom_id res chain seq x y z
N MET A 1 4.97 -1.41 17.43
CA MET A 1 3.94 -1.61 16.36
C MET A 1 4.15 -2.94 15.67
N ARG A 2 3.11 -3.50 15.05
CA ARG A 2 3.18 -4.77 14.32
C ARG A 2 2.63 -4.57 12.91
N LEU A 3 3.39 -4.96 11.89
CA LEU A 3 2.98 -4.99 10.50
C LEU A 3 2.74 -6.44 10.07
N GLN A 4 1.57 -6.76 9.52
CA GLN A 4 1.22 -8.10 9.01
C GLN A 4 0.94 -8.01 7.52
N TYR A 5 1.46 -8.97 6.76
CA TYR A 5 1.31 -9.08 5.32
C TYR A 5 0.19 -10.06 4.96
N HIS A 6 -0.74 -9.65 4.11
CA HIS A 6 -1.89 -10.45 3.65
C HIS A 6 -1.80 -10.84 2.17
N ALA A 7 -0.60 -10.84 1.62
CA ALA A 7 -0.26 -10.99 0.20
C ALA A 7 -0.60 -9.77 -0.68
N HIS A 8 -0.03 -9.77 -1.88
CA HIS A 8 -0.15 -8.72 -2.89
C HIS A 8 0.37 -7.38 -2.36
N SER A 9 -0.50 -6.39 -2.19
CA SER A 9 -0.19 -5.10 -1.57
C SER A 9 -0.96 -4.86 -0.27
N CYS A 10 -1.60 -5.91 0.28
CA CYS A 10 -2.44 -5.80 1.46
C CYS A 10 -1.66 -5.98 2.75
N PHE A 11 -1.70 -4.96 3.62
CA PHE A 11 -1.02 -4.96 4.91
C PHE A 11 -1.93 -4.46 6.03
N SER A 12 -1.89 -5.15 7.18
CA SER A 12 -2.41 -4.64 8.46
C SER A 12 -1.29 -4.03 9.27
N LEU A 13 -1.47 -2.79 9.73
CA LEU A 13 -0.59 -2.11 10.67
C LEU A 13 -1.34 -1.90 11.99
N TYR A 14 -0.80 -2.45 13.07
CA TYR A 14 -1.29 -2.26 14.43
C TYR A 14 -0.37 -1.29 15.17
N THR A 15 -0.91 -0.15 15.57
CA THR A 15 -0.18 0.91 16.26
C THR A 15 -0.02 0.63 17.75
N SER A 16 0.77 1.43 18.47
CA SER A 16 0.98 1.26 19.91
C SER A 16 -0.28 1.54 20.74
N ASN A 17 -1.26 2.28 20.21
CA ASN A 17 -2.55 2.55 20.84
C ASN A 17 -3.69 1.66 20.30
N ASP A 18 -3.34 0.48 19.76
CA ASP A 18 -4.25 -0.54 19.25
C ASP A 18 -5.10 -0.11 18.03
N THR A 19 -4.77 0.99 17.35
CA THR A 19 -5.44 1.33 16.09
C THR A 19 -5.01 0.35 15.00
N HIS A 20 -5.99 -0.28 14.35
CA HIS A 20 -5.79 -1.17 13.22
C HIS A 20 -5.99 -0.43 11.91
N ILE A 21 -4.92 -0.25 11.14
CA ILE A 21 -4.89 0.35 9.81
C ILE A 21 -4.70 -0.76 8.79
N LEU A 22 -5.61 -0.87 7.83
CA LEU A 22 -5.52 -1.83 6.72
C LEU A 22 -5.23 -1.06 5.42
N ILE A 23 -4.21 -1.47 4.68
CA ILE A 23 -3.82 -0.83 3.43
C ILE A 23 -4.15 -1.78 2.28
N ASP A 24 -4.81 -1.26 1.24
CA ASP A 24 -5.18 -1.96 0.01
C ASP A 24 -5.85 -3.34 0.28
N PRO A 25 -7.11 -3.35 0.76
CA PRO A 25 -7.78 -4.53 1.34
C PRO A 25 -8.21 -5.57 0.28
N TYR A 26 -7.28 -6.10 -0.49
CA TYR A 26 -7.52 -7.17 -1.44
C TYR A 26 -7.45 -8.53 -0.74
N LEU A 27 -8.58 -9.02 -0.22
CA LEU A 27 -8.65 -10.20 0.64
C LEU A 27 -9.55 -11.31 0.06
N ASN A 28 -10.84 -11.03 -0.20
CA ASN A 28 -11.80 -12.06 -0.57
C ASN A 28 -11.49 -12.70 -1.93
N ASP A 29 -11.10 -11.89 -2.92
CA ASP A 29 -10.78 -12.34 -4.27
C ASP A 29 -9.27 -12.61 -4.47
N ASN A 30 -8.46 -12.40 -3.44
CA ASN A 30 -7.03 -12.69 -3.48
C ASN A 30 -6.79 -14.18 -3.21
N PRO A 31 -6.22 -14.93 -4.19
CA PRO A 31 -5.98 -16.37 -4.03
C PRO A 31 -4.88 -16.71 -3.02
N LEU A 32 -4.06 -15.72 -2.63
CA LEU A 32 -2.94 -15.90 -1.70
C LEU A 32 -3.20 -15.31 -0.30
N ALA A 33 -4.35 -14.65 -0.07
CA ALA A 33 -4.65 -14.07 1.22
C ALA A 33 -4.81 -15.14 2.32
N ASP A 34 -4.23 -14.88 3.48
CA ASP A 34 -4.29 -15.74 4.67
C ASP A 34 -5.63 -15.63 5.44
N VAL A 35 -6.36 -14.54 5.22
CA VAL A 35 -7.63 -14.21 5.89
C VAL A 35 -8.67 -13.72 4.88
N LYS A 36 -9.91 -13.65 5.30
CA LYS A 36 -11.01 -13.03 4.55
C LYS A 36 -11.44 -11.74 5.24
N SER A 37 -12.17 -10.88 4.52
CA SER A 37 -12.60 -9.57 5.06
C SER A 37 -13.39 -9.69 6.37
N GLN A 38 -14.18 -10.74 6.56
CA GLN A 38 -14.93 -10.97 7.79
C GLN A 38 -14.07 -11.30 9.02
N ASP A 39 -12.81 -11.68 8.82
CA ASP A 39 -11.90 -12.06 9.90
C ASP A 39 -11.14 -10.84 10.46
N LEU A 40 -11.29 -9.66 9.82
CA LEU A 40 -10.64 -8.41 10.20
C LEU A 40 -11.67 -7.34 10.59
N SER A 41 -11.24 -6.43 11.46
CA SER A 41 -12.05 -5.27 11.89
C SER A 41 -11.14 -4.03 11.99
N PRO A 42 -10.68 -3.48 10.86
CA PRO A 42 -9.84 -2.28 10.87
C PRO A 42 -10.62 -1.05 11.31
N ASP A 43 -9.96 -0.15 12.03
CA ASP A 43 -10.47 1.19 12.34
C ASP A 43 -10.35 2.11 11.12
N VAL A 44 -9.28 1.91 10.34
CA VAL A 44 -8.92 2.74 9.19
C VAL A 44 -8.55 1.85 8.01
N VAL A 45 -9.02 2.22 6.82
CA VAL A 45 -8.61 1.60 5.55
C VAL A 45 -7.99 2.68 4.66
N LEU A 46 -6.79 2.43 4.17
CA LEU A 46 -6.10 3.24 3.18
C LEU A 46 -6.20 2.55 1.82
N VAL A 47 -6.62 3.29 0.79
CA VAL A 47 -6.71 2.77 -0.58
C VAL A 47 -5.83 3.61 -1.49
N THR A 48 -4.83 2.98 -2.12
CA THR A 48 -3.86 3.67 -2.98
C THR A 48 -4.44 4.10 -4.31
N HIS A 49 -5.25 3.24 -4.94
CA HIS A 49 -5.87 3.52 -6.23
C HIS A 49 -7.08 2.59 -6.48
N GLY A 50 -7.79 2.80 -7.60
CA GLY A 50 -9.10 2.22 -7.84
C GLY A 50 -9.14 0.83 -8.47
N HIS A 51 -8.01 0.16 -8.74
CA HIS A 51 -8.02 -1.20 -9.27
C HIS A 51 -8.56 -2.21 -8.26
N ASP A 52 -9.19 -3.27 -8.74
CA ASP A 52 -9.90 -4.26 -7.91
C ASP A 52 -8.97 -4.97 -6.91
N ASP A 53 -7.72 -5.17 -7.26
CA ASP A 53 -6.68 -5.78 -6.43
C ASP A 53 -6.06 -4.83 -5.37
N HIS A 54 -6.62 -3.61 -5.23
CA HIS A 54 -6.28 -2.62 -4.21
C HIS A 54 -7.52 -2.05 -3.51
N LEU A 55 -8.52 -1.57 -4.27
CA LEU A 55 -9.81 -1.15 -3.72
C LEU A 55 -10.49 -2.31 -2.98
N GLY A 56 -10.46 -3.50 -3.56
CA GLY A 56 -10.82 -4.78 -2.93
C GLY A 56 -12.08 -4.72 -2.07
N ASP A 57 -11.92 -5.11 -0.82
CA ASP A 57 -13.01 -5.16 0.17
C ASP A 57 -13.27 -3.83 0.89
N ALA A 58 -12.79 -2.67 0.38
CA ALA A 58 -12.95 -1.36 1.05
C ALA A 58 -14.42 -1.00 1.30
N VAL A 59 -15.34 -1.35 0.37
CA VAL A 59 -16.78 -1.13 0.56
C VAL A 59 -17.29 -1.90 1.76
N TYR A 60 -16.90 -3.18 1.93
CA TYR A 60 -17.27 -4.00 3.08
C TYR A 60 -16.84 -3.37 4.40
N PHE A 61 -15.58 -2.94 4.51
CA PHE A 61 -15.05 -2.34 5.73
C PHE A 61 -15.70 -0.98 6.03
N GLY A 62 -15.92 -0.15 4.99
CA GLY A 62 -16.64 1.12 5.14
C GLY A 62 -18.07 0.94 5.65
N GLN A 63 -18.80 -0.11 5.18
CA GLN A 63 -20.12 -0.47 5.69
C GLN A 63 -20.08 -0.97 7.15
N LYS A 64 -18.94 -1.47 7.63
CA LYS A 64 -18.73 -1.84 9.03
C LYS A 64 -18.27 -0.66 9.89
N GLY A 65 -18.09 0.52 9.31
CA GLY A 65 -17.79 1.76 10.03
C GLY A 65 -16.32 2.19 10.01
N ALA A 66 -15.43 1.45 9.34
CA ALA A 66 -14.05 1.87 9.17
C ALA A 66 -13.97 3.23 8.48
N LEU A 67 -13.02 4.07 8.89
CA LEU A 67 -12.67 5.30 8.19
C LEU A 67 -11.92 4.94 6.90
N ILE A 68 -12.44 5.32 5.74
CA ILE A 68 -11.75 5.12 4.47
C ILE A 68 -11.02 6.40 4.07
N ILE A 69 -9.72 6.29 3.82
CA ILE A 69 -8.86 7.39 3.37
C ILE A 69 -8.33 7.05 1.97
N SER A 70 -8.55 7.93 1.01
CA SER A 70 -8.07 7.76 -0.36
C SER A 70 -8.11 9.08 -1.15
N THR A 71 -7.86 9.01 -2.46
CA THR A 71 -8.05 10.17 -3.35
C THR A 71 -9.50 10.64 -3.34
N ALA A 72 -9.72 11.94 -3.57
CA ALA A 72 -11.07 12.52 -3.56
C ALA A 72 -12.02 11.82 -4.54
N GLU A 73 -11.50 11.32 -5.66
CA GLU A 73 -12.27 10.63 -6.69
C GLU A 73 -12.73 9.23 -6.22
N ILE A 74 -11.85 8.47 -5.54
CA ILE A 74 -12.22 7.19 -4.92
C ILE A 74 -13.23 7.43 -3.80
N ILE A 75 -13.00 8.44 -2.96
CA ILE A 75 -13.94 8.80 -1.89
C ILE A 75 -15.30 9.19 -2.45
N HIS A 76 -15.35 9.95 -3.56
CA HIS A 76 -16.61 10.24 -4.24
C HIS A 76 -17.29 8.95 -4.75
N TYR A 77 -16.55 8.07 -5.42
CA TYR A 77 -17.06 6.77 -5.86
C TYR A 77 -17.64 5.97 -4.69
N LEU A 78 -16.93 5.87 -3.56
CA LEU A 78 -17.38 5.15 -2.36
C LEU A 78 -18.61 5.81 -1.71
N SER A 79 -18.73 7.14 -1.77
CA SER A 79 -19.93 7.85 -1.30
C SER A 79 -21.18 7.47 -2.11
N LEU A 80 -21.03 7.23 -3.42
CA LEU A 80 -22.12 6.73 -4.28
C LEU A 80 -22.53 5.31 -3.92
N LYS A 81 -21.66 4.52 -3.25
CA LYS A 81 -21.98 3.20 -2.66
C LYS A 81 -22.61 3.32 -1.28
N GLY A 82 -22.91 4.52 -0.79
CA GLY A 82 -23.56 4.79 0.48
C GLY A 82 -22.65 4.85 1.71
N LEU A 83 -21.35 4.86 1.53
CA LEU A 83 -20.40 5.03 2.64
C LEU A 83 -20.37 6.49 3.11
N THR A 84 -20.21 6.69 4.43
CA THR A 84 -20.24 8.03 5.04
C THR A 84 -18.99 8.38 5.85
N ASN A 85 -18.27 7.38 6.39
CA ASN A 85 -17.04 7.61 7.16
C ASN A 85 -15.84 7.67 6.20
N LEU A 86 -15.69 8.79 5.50
CA LEU A 86 -14.78 8.96 4.38
C LEU A 86 -13.91 10.20 4.55
N HIS A 87 -12.61 10.10 4.27
CA HIS A 87 -11.68 11.24 4.27
C HIS A 87 -10.96 11.38 2.93
N PRO A 88 -11.31 12.40 2.12
CA PRO A 88 -10.66 12.63 0.84
C PRO A 88 -9.30 13.28 1.02
N MET A 89 -8.31 12.80 0.27
CA MET A 89 -6.99 13.40 0.15
C MET A 89 -6.63 13.59 -1.33
N GLN A 90 -5.48 14.20 -1.60
CA GLN A 90 -4.89 14.28 -2.93
C GLN A 90 -3.38 14.02 -2.87
N VAL A 91 -2.81 13.54 -3.98
CA VAL A 91 -1.37 13.33 -4.12
C VAL A 91 -0.60 14.61 -3.75
N GLY A 92 0.41 14.48 -2.91
CA GLY A 92 1.18 15.59 -2.34
C GLY A 92 0.59 16.17 -1.06
N GLY A 93 -0.71 15.93 -0.78
CA GLY A 93 -1.35 16.35 0.46
C GLY A 93 -0.96 15.49 1.66
N GLY A 94 -1.06 16.07 2.85
CA GLY A 94 -0.85 15.37 4.10
C GLY A 94 -1.81 15.84 5.17
N TYR A 95 -2.15 14.96 6.11
CA TYR A 95 -3.10 15.26 7.19
C TYR A 95 -2.70 14.55 8.49
N GLN A 96 -2.87 15.25 9.62
CA GLN A 96 -2.63 14.70 10.96
C GLN A 96 -3.91 14.07 11.49
N PHE A 97 -3.91 12.74 11.57
CA PHE A 97 -4.99 11.97 12.21
C PHE A 97 -4.66 11.69 13.68
N PRO A 98 -5.64 11.24 14.49
CA PRO A 98 -5.38 10.84 15.87
C PRO A 98 -4.36 9.70 16.02
N PHE A 99 -4.24 8.83 15.00
CA PHE A 99 -3.30 7.71 14.99
C PHE A 99 -1.91 8.06 14.41
N GLY A 100 -1.74 9.21 13.78
CA GLY A 100 -0.47 9.61 13.17
C GLY A 100 -0.65 10.50 11.95
N TYR A 101 0.46 10.87 11.31
CA TYR A 101 0.46 11.67 10.08
C TYR A 101 0.41 10.76 8.85
N VAL A 102 -0.46 11.11 7.90
CA VAL A 102 -0.62 10.41 6.61
C VAL A 102 -0.35 11.42 5.49
N LYS A 103 0.54 11.06 4.56
CA LYS A 103 0.79 11.82 3.33
C LYS A 103 0.57 10.93 2.13
N MET A 104 -0.17 11.42 1.13
CA MET A 104 -0.26 10.78 -0.19
C MET A 104 0.94 11.18 -1.04
N THR A 105 1.58 10.19 -1.64
CA THR A 105 2.76 10.36 -2.50
C THR A 105 2.42 10.06 -3.95
N SER A 106 3.21 10.60 -4.88
CA SER A 106 3.06 10.32 -6.31
C SER A 106 3.29 8.84 -6.61
N ALA A 107 2.53 8.34 -7.59
CA ALA A 107 2.73 7.03 -8.20
C ALA A 107 2.51 7.13 -9.72
N SER A 108 3.23 6.34 -10.50
CA SER A 108 3.10 6.27 -11.97
C SER A 108 2.38 4.99 -12.36
N HIS A 109 1.07 5.06 -12.46
CA HIS A 109 0.18 3.93 -12.74
C HIS A 109 -1.18 4.42 -13.24
N GLY A 110 -2.12 3.52 -13.48
CA GLY A 110 -3.53 3.83 -13.73
C GLY A 110 -4.35 3.88 -12.44
N SER A 111 -5.55 4.46 -12.51
CA SER A 111 -6.51 4.38 -11.42
C SER A 111 -7.94 4.43 -11.98
N ALA A 112 -8.62 3.30 -11.92
CA ALA A 112 -10.01 3.17 -12.38
C ALA A 112 -10.71 2.03 -11.65
N VAL A 113 -12.03 2.14 -11.51
CA VAL A 113 -12.89 1.04 -11.06
C VAL A 113 -13.65 0.49 -12.26
N TYR A 114 -13.68 -0.82 -12.40
CA TYR A 114 -14.40 -1.52 -13.45
C TYR A 114 -15.67 -2.17 -12.89
N GLU A 115 -16.86 -1.73 -13.35
CA GLU A 115 -18.16 -2.31 -12.99
C GLU A 115 -18.88 -2.80 -14.23
N GLY A 116 -18.75 -4.08 -14.53
CA GLY A 116 -19.25 -4.64 -15.78
C GLY A 116 -18.60 -3.94 -17.00
N GLU A 117 -19.42 -3.26 -17.82
CA GLU A 117 -18.94 -2.49 -18.98
C GLU A 117 -18.57 -1.03 -18.66
N GLN A 118 -18.79 -0.58 -17.42
CA GLN A 118 -18.53 0.80 -17.01
C GLN A 118 -17.11 0.93 -16.42
N ILE A 119 -16.47 2.04 -16.78
CA ILE A 119 -15.15 2.41 -16.26
C ILE A 119 -15.29 3.75 -15.54
N PHE A 120 -15.03 3.75 -14.24
CA PHE A 120 -15.00 4.97 -13.43
C PHE A 120 -13.54 5.40 -13.23
N GLY A 121 -13.16 6.53 -13.80
CA GLY A 121 -11.86 7.15 -13.53
C GLY A 121 -11.80 7.61 -12.07
N THR A 122 -10.78 7.17 -11.34
CA THR A 122 -10.63 7.42 -9.89
C THR A 122 -9.43 8.30 -9.55
N GLY A 123 -9.09 9.20 -10.46
CA GLY A 123 -8.02 10.19 -10.26
C GLY A 123 -6.62 9.61 -10.45
N SER A 124 -5.66 10.22 -9.78
CA SER A 124 -4.27 9.78 -9.83
C SER A 124 -4.03 8.64 -8.83
N PRO A 125 -3.28 7.60 -9.21
CA PRO A 125 -2.81 6.60 -8.24
C PRO A 125 -1.86 7.25 -7.23
N ALA A 126 -1.77 6.67 -6.04
CA ALA A 126 -0.96 7.20 -4.95
C ALA A 126 -0.25 6.10 -4.19
N GLY A 127 0.83 6.47 -3.50
CA GLY A 127 1.35 5.74 -2.36
C GLY A 127 0.99 6.47 -1.06
N PHE A 128 1.36 5.88 0.07
CA PHE A 128 1.22 6.48 1.39
C PHE A 128 2.55 6.52 2.13
N LEU A 129 2.85 7.67 2.73
CA LEU A 129 3.88 7.79 3.75
C LEU A 129 3.16 8.02 5.08
N LEU A 130 3.44 7.15 6.05
CA LEU A 130 2.82 7.15 7.38
C LEU A 130 3.90 7.45 8.41
N GLU A 131 3.71 8.49 9.23
CA GLU A 131 4.56 8.76 10.40
C GLU A 131 3.71 8.48 11.65
N ILE A 132 3.99 7.35 12.30
CA ILE A 132 3.21 6.83 13.43
C ILE A 132 4.19 6.34 14.51
N ASP A 133 3.99 6.74 15.75
CA ASP A 133 4.80 6.29 16.91
C ASP A 133 6.32 6.50 16.74
N GLY A 134 6.72 7.51 15.95
CA GLY A 134 8.13 7.79 15.66
C GLY A 134 8.75 6.89 14.58
N PHE A 135 7.94 6.08 13.91
CA PHE A 135 8.33 5.21 12.78
C PHE A 135 7.75 5.74 11.47
N THR A 136 8.53 5.72 10.40
CA THR A 136 8.12 6.17 9.07
C THR A 136 8.00 4.98 8.12
N LEU A 137 6.77 4.65 7.74
CA LEU A 137 6.44 3.61 6.75
C LEU A 137 6.11 4.26 5.40
N TYR A 138 6.70 3.77 4.33
CA TYR A 138 6.31 4.13 2.96
C TYR A 138 5.71 2.91 2.24
N HIS A 139 4.44 2.99 1.87
CA HIS A 139 3.77 2.04 0.98
C HIS A 139 3.68 2.69 -0.40
N ALA A 140 4.43 2.18 -1.37
CA ALA A 140 4.53 2.82 -2.68
C ALA A 140 3.24 2.77 -3.50
N GLY A 141 2.31 1.87 -3.15
CA GLY A 141 1.20 1.52 -4.04
C GLY A 141 1.71 0.89 -5.33
N ASP A 142 0.89 0.90 -6.36
CA ASP A 142 1.32 0.48 -7.69
C ASP A 142 1.98 1.64 -8.41
N THR A 143 3.23 1.43 -8.76
CA THR A 143 4.03 2.45 -9.43
C THR A 143 5.16 1.86 -10.26
N GLY A 144 5.47 2.50 -11.39
CA GLY A 144 6.78 2.45 -12.00
C GLY A 144 7.81 3.24 -11.18
N LEU A 145 9.08 3.18 -11.59
CA LEU A 145 10.15 4.00 -11.01
C LEU A 145 9.95 5.48 -11.40
N ILE A 146 9.92 6.37 -10.41
CA ILE A 146 9.74 7.82 -10.61
C ILE A 146 10.76 8.64 -9.80
N MET A 147 11.10 9.80 -10.33
CA MET A 147 12.08 10.69 -9.67
C MET A 147 11.57 11.30 -8.36
N ASP A 148 10.26 11.39 -8.15
CA ASP A 148 9.67 11.87 -6.90
C ASP A 148 10.11 11.05 -5.68
N MET A 149 10.52 9.79 -5.89
CA MET A 149 11.10 8.94 -4.85
C MET A 149 12.38 9.52 -4.25
N GLU A 150 13.16 10.31 -5.02
CA GLU A 150 14.34 11.03 -4.49
C GLU A 150 13.92 12.09 -3.46
N LEU A 151 12.78 12.76 -3.67
CA LEU A 151 12.28 13.74 -2.71
C LEU A 151 11.90 13.07 -1.38
N LEU A 152 11.31 11.87 -1.44
CA LEU A 152 11.02 11.10 -0.23
C LEU A 152 12.30 10.78 0.53
N GLY A 153 13.32 10.23 -0.13
CA GLY A 153 14.61 9.91 0.49
C GLY A 153 15.42 11.14 0.95
N ARG A 154 15.12 12.34 0.41
CA ARG A 154 15.78 13.58 0.81
C ARG A 154 15.15 14.21 2.05
N TYR A 155 13.83 14.12 2.20
CA TYR A 155 13.08 14.86 3.22
C TYR A 155 12.51 14.00 4.35
N TYR A 156 12.47 12.66 4.17
CA TYR A 156 11.93 11.72 5.17
C TYR A 156 12.97 10.66 5.52
N ASN A 157 13.04 10.29 6.79
CA ASN A 157 13.86 9.17 7.26
C ASN A 157 12.99 7.91 7.25
N ILE A 158 12.89 7.23 6.10
CA ILE A 158 12.02 6.08 5.93
C ILE A 158 12.62 4.86 6.61
N ASP A 159 11.92 4.34 7.61
CA ASP A 159 12.34 3.15 8.36
C ASP A 159 12.05 1.88 7.55
N LEU A 160 10.89 1.82 6.89
CA LEU A 160 10.48 0.66 6.10
C LEU A 160 9.76 1.12 4.82
N ALA A 161 10.17 0.59 3.67
CA ALA A 161 9.49 0.79 2.40
C ALA A 161 8.89 -0.51 1.89
N LEU A 162 7.60 -0.47 1.52
CA LEU A 162 6.86 -1.55 0.86
C LEU A 162 6.86 -1.24 -0.62
N LEU A 163 7.60 -2.03 -1.43
CA LEU A 163 7.86 -1.74 -2.83
C LEU A 163 7.33 -2.84 -3.74
N PRO A 164 6.53 -2.51 -4.77
CA PRO A 164 6.10 -3.49 -5.76
C PRO A 164 7.31 -3.95 -6.58
N ILE A 165 7.38 -5.25 -6.84
CA ILE A 165 8.45 -5.88 -7.65
C ILE A 165 7.89 -6.75 -8.79
N GLY A 166 6.58 -6.77 -9.01
CA GLY A 166 5.92 -7.69 -9.94
C GLY A 166 6.32 -7.52 -11.41
N GLY A 167 6.82 -6.36 -11.79
CA GLY A 167 7.06 -6.04 -13.21
C GLY A 167 5.73 -5.92 -13.96
N ASN A 168 5.76 -5.91 -15.27
CA ASN A 168 4.62 -5.77 -16.19
C ASN A 168 3.70 -4.56 -15.88
N PHE A 169 3.12 -4.47 -14.68
CA PHE A 169 2.22 -3.41 -14.25
C PHE A 169 2.89 -2.40 -13.31
N THR A 170 3.95 -2.79 -12.63
CA THR A 170 4.68 -1.98 -11.63
C THR A 170 6.18 -2.05 -11.89
N MET A 171 7.00 -1.55 -10.97
CA MET A 171 8.44 -1.78 -10.99
C MET A 171 8.74 -3.28 -11.07
N ASP A 172 9.76 -3.64 -11.83
CA ASP A 172 10.42 -4.93 -11.71
C ASP A 172 11.46 -4.92 -10.56
N PRO A 173 12.08 -6.05 -10.22
CA PRO A 173 13.11 -6.09 -9.18
C PRO A 173 14.28 -5.12 -9.43
N ALA A 174 14.67 -4.88 -10.68
CA ALA A 174 15.78 -3.97 -11.00
C ALA A 174 15.39 -2.50 -10.78
N ASP A 175 14.18 -2.11 -11.14
CA ASP A 175 13.67 -0.76 -10.87
C ASP A 175 13.41 -0.55 -9.37
N ALA A 176 12.91 -1.56 -8.65
CA ALA A 176 12.76 -1.48 -7.20
C ALA A 176 14.11 -1.30 -6.48
N LEU A 177 15.20 -1.92 -6.97
CA LEU A 177 16.56 -1.69 -6.47
C LEU A 177 17.06 -0.26 -6.75
N ARG A 178 16.68 0.35 -7.87
CA ARG A 178 16.95 1.77 -8.16
C ARG A 178 16.11 2.70 -7.27
N ALA A 179 14.85 2.33 -7.03
CA ALA A 179 13.98 3.04 -6.08
C ALA A 179 14.59 3.08 -4.67
N ILE A 180 15.17 1.97 -4.20
CA ILE A 180 15.91 1.93 -2.93
C ILE A 180 17.05 2.98 -2.89
N ASP A 181 17.79 3.15 -3.99
CA ASP A 181 18.87 4.15 -4.06
C ASP A 181 18.33 5.60 -3.95
N LEU A 182 17.12 5.85 -4.46
CA LEU A 182 16.44 7.15 -4.37
C LEU A 182 15.83 7.38 -2.99
N ILE A 183 15.06 6.40 -2.48
CA ILE A 183 14.29 6.48 -1.22
C ILE A 183 15.21 6.38 0.00
N LYS A 184 16.26 5.57 -0.08
CA LYS A 184 17.24 5.28 1.01
C LYS A 184 16.56 4.79 2.30
N PRO A 185 15.67 3.79 2.25
CA PRO A 185 15.01 3.27 3.43
C PRO A 185 15.99 2.45 4.27
N LYS A 186 15.70 2.26 5.57
CA LYS A 186 16.51 1.37 6.43
C LYS A 186 16.22 -0.11 6.13
N ALA A 187 14.98 -0.42 5.75
CA ALA A 187 14.55 -1.77 5.38
C ALA A 187 13.48 -1.72 4.28
N VAL A 188 13.29 -2.86 3.60
CA VAL A 188 12.27 -3.01 2.56
C VAL A 188 11.50 -4.33 2.69
N ILE A 189 10.25 -4.32 2.24
CA ILE A 189 9.44 -5.51 2.00
C ILE A 189 9.04 -5.48 0.53
N PRO A 190 9.36 -6.51 -0.27
CA PRO A 190 8.81 -6.64 -1.61
C PRO A 190 7.33 -7.02 -1.55
N MET A 191 6.53 -6.43 -2.43
CA MET A 191 5.10 -6.68 -2.53
C MET A 191 4.66 -6.76 -3.99
N HIS A 192 3.37 -7.03 -4.25
CA HIS A 192 2.73 -7.04 -5.56
C HIS A 192 3.42 -8.00 -6.54
N TYR A 193 3.62 -9.26 -6.12
CA TYR A 193 4.19 -10.32 -6.95
C TYR A 193 3.51 -11.68 -6.67
N ASP A 194 3.66 -12.62 -7.59
CA ASP A 194 3.17 -14.02 -7.53
C ASP A 194 1.64 -14.21 -7.48
N THR A 195 0.84 -13.19 -7.27
CA THR A 195 -0.63 -13.29 -7.20
C THR A 195 -1.22 -13.70 -8.55
N PHE A 196 -0.62 -13.24 -9.65
CA PHE A 196 -1.01 -13.55 -11.03
C PHE A 196 0.19 -14.04 -11.85
N PRO A 197 -0.03 -14.85 -12.90
CA PRO A 197 1.07 -15.37 -13.72
C PRO A 197 1.99 -14.29 -14.32
N LEU A 198 1.43 -13.10 -14.67
CA LEU A 198 2.18 -11.99 -15.28
C LEU A 198 3.11 -11.25 -14.32
N ILE A 199 2.92 -11.39 -13.01
CA ILE A 199 3.70 -10.73 -11.97
C ILE A 199 4.54 -11.72 -11.15
N LYS A 200 4.85 -12.87 -11.72
CA LYS A 200 5.66 -13.89 -11.06
C LYS A 200 7.12 -13.42 -10.94
N GLN A 201 7.70 -13.50 -9.74
CA GLN A 201 9.05 -13.03 -9.44
C GLN A 201 9.82 -13.98 -8.52
N GLU A 202 11.13 -13.74 -8.40
CA GLU A 202 12.04 -14.44 -7.49
C GLU A 202 12.45 -13.50 -6.33
N PRO A 203 11.65 -13.38 -5.28
CA PRO A 203 11.91 -12.41 -4.20
C PRO A 203 13.22 -12.68 -3.45
N ALA A 204 13.71 -13.93 -3.44
CA ALA A 204 15.00 -14.27 -2.85
C ALA A 204 16.17 -13.60 -3.60
N PHE A 205 16.07 -13.47 -4.93
CA PHE A 205 17.06 -12.73 -5.71
C PHE A 205 17.04 -11.24 -5.33
N PHE A 206 15.86 -10.62 -5.24
CA PHE A 206 15.72 -9.23 -4.83
C PHE A 206 16.34 -9.01 -3.43
N ALA A 207 16.06 -9.89 -2.46
CA ALA A 207 16.62 -9.80 -1.11
C ALA A 207 18.16 -9.91 -1.11
N ALA A 208 18.72 -10.80 -1.93
CA ALA A 208 20.19 -10.92 -2.07
C ALA A 208 20.82 -9.64 -2.64
N GLU A 209 20.18 -8.97 -3.60
CA GLU A 209 20.65 -7.70 -4.16
C GLU A 209 20.52 -6.54 -3.13
N CYS A 210 19.43 -6.51 -2.32
CA CYS A 210 19.29 -5.56 -1.21
C CYS A 210 20.43 -5.73 -0.19
N ALA A 211 20.78 -6.96 0.16
CA ALA A 211 21.86 -7.25 1.11
C ALA A 211 23.22 -6.73 0.61
N LYS A 212 23.51 -6.79 -0.70
CA LYS A 212 24.72 -6.18 -1.30
C LYS A 212 24.76 -4.65 -1.14
N LYS A 213 23.60 -4.02 -1.05
CA LYS A 213 23.47 -2.57 -0.78
C LYS A 213 23.46 -2.23 0.71
N GLY A 214 23.55 -3.21 1.61
CA GLY A 214 23.46 -3.03 3.06
C GLY A 214 22.04 -2.72 3.56
N ILE A 215 21.01 -3.03 2.76
CA ILE A 215 19.59 -2.81 3.10
C ILE A 215 18.97 -4.13 3.58
N ALA A 216 18.33 -4.10 4.74
CA ALA A 216 17.55 -5.25 5.22
C ALA A 216 16.32 -5.46 4.31
N CYS A 217 16.12 -6.70 3.85
CA CYS A 217 14.95 -7.06 3.04
C CYS A 217 14.18 -8.19 3.71
N HIS A 218 12.93 -7.94 4.05
CA HIS A 218 12.03 -8.92 4.68
C HIS A 218 11.10 -9.50 3.62
N VAL A 219 11.40 -10.69 3.14
CA VAL A 219 10.49 -11.43 2.25
C VAL A 219 9.46 -12.15 3.13
N LEU A 220 8.26 -11.62 3.18
CA LEU A 220 7.16 -12.15 3.99
C LEU A 220 6.28 -13.10 3.17
N ARG A 221 5.75 -14.12 3.83
CA ARG A 221 4.63 -14.93 3.32
C ARG A 221 3.33 -14.33 3.82
N SER A 222 2.25 -14.62 3.13
CA SER A 222 0.91 -14.25 3.61
C SER A 222 0.68 -14.80 5.03
N GLY A 223 0.24 -13.93 5.95
CA GLY A 223 0.08 -14.21 7.38
C GLY A 223 1.31 -13.89 8.25
N ASP A 224 2.50 -13.73 7.66
CA ASP A 224 3.69 -13.35 8.42
C ASP A 224 3.55 -11.92 8.97
N ALA A 225 4.11 -11.69 10.15
CA ALA A 225 4.13 -10.38 10.80
C ALA A 225 5.55 -9.98 11.20
N LEU A 226 5.80 -8.66 11.21
CA LEU A 226 7.04 -8.04 11.63
C LEU A 226 6.76 -7.06 12.77
N GLU A 227 7.47 -7.18 13.88
CA GLU A 227 7.49 -6.13 14.92
C GLU A 227 8.40 -4.99 14.45
N ILE A 228 7.87 -3.78 14.46
CA ILE A 228 8.50 -2.56 13.93
C ILE A 228 8.48 -1.41 14.92
#